data_69755c11a11080e003fc7427cad26fc5
#
_entry.id   69755c11a11080e003fc7427cad26fc5
#
_cell.length_a   1.000
_cell.length_b   1.000
_cell.length_c   1.000
_cell.angle_alpha   90.00
_cell.angle_beta   90.00
_cell.angle_gamma   90.00
#
_symmetry.space_group_name_H-M   'P 1'
#
loop_
_entity.id
_entity.type
_entity.pdbx_description
1 polymer ?
#
loop_
_entity_poly.entity_id
_entity_poly.type
_entity_poly.pdbx_seq_one_letter_code
_entity_poly.pdbx_strand_id
1 'polypeptide(L)'
;MARVLRVAGAQMGGTQKADSRPHTLARMLALLEQAARAGARLVVFPELAFTTFFPRWFVPDPRELDGYFERAMPNPNVQPLFDRAR
;
A
#
# COMPACT_ATOMS: atom_id res chain seq x y z
N MET A 1 15.75 14.30 27.60
CA MET A 1 15.08 14.96 26.47
C MET A 1 14.15 13.98 25.76
N ALA A 2 12.94 14.40 25.50
CA ALA A 2 12.02 13.60 24.72
C ALA A 2 12.36 13.67 23.24
N ARG A 3 12.25 12.55 22.55
CA ARG A 3 12.28 12.51 21.09
C ARG A 3 10.84 12.53 20.58
N VAL A 4 10.59 13.40 19.64
CA VAL A 4 9.25 13.52 19.03
C VAL A 4 9.32 13.06 17.59
N LEU A 5 8.41 12.15 17.22
CA LEU A 5 8.31 11.64 15.86
C LEU A 5 6.86 11.85 15.38
N ARG A 6 6.73 12.58 14.27
CA ARG A 6 5.41 12.75 13.65
C ARG A 6 5.13 11.56 12.76
N VAL A 7 4.04 10.87 13.06
CA VAL A 7 3.62 9.69 12.33
C VAL A 7 2.26 9.90 11.68
N ALA A 8 1.98 9.17 10.62
CA ALA A 8 0.69 9.23 9.94
C ALA A 8 0.17 7.83 9.66
N GLY A 9 -1.12 7.63 9.92
CA GLY A 9 -1.84 6.45 9.46
C GLY A 9 -2.56 6.81 8.17
N ALA A 10 -2.22 6.12 7.08
CA ALA A 10 -2.83 6.35 5.78
C ALA A 10 -4.06 5.46 5.63
N GLN A 11 -5.24 6.05 5.73
CA GLN A 11 -6.50 5.33 5.60
C GLN A 11 -6.96 5.35 4.15
N MET A 12 -6.95 4.19 3.50
CA MET A 12 -7.15 4.10 2.06
C MET A 12 -8.60 3.91 1.65
N GLY A 13 -9.44 3.38 2.50
CA GLY A 13 -10.74 2.87 2.08
C GLY A 13 -10.58 1.54 1.33
N GLY A 14 -11.69 0.99 0.85
CA GLY A 14 -11.67 -0.32 0.20
C GLY A 14 -10.99 -0.31 -1.16
N THR A 15 -10.23 -1.37 -1.45
CA THR A 15 -9.70 -1.65 -2.78
C THR A 15 -10.60 -2.72 -3.42
N GLN A 16 -11.13 -2.43 -4.59
CA GLN A 16 -12.03 -3.35 -5.29
C GLN A 16 -11.25 -4.45 -5.98
N LYS A 17 -11.88 -5.61 -6.18
CA LYS A 17 -11.25 -6.73 -6.86
C LYS A 17 -10.79 -6.37 -8.27
N ALA A 18 -11.56 -5.51 -8.95
CA ALA A 18 -11.27 -5.09 -10.32
C ALA A 18 -10.24 -3.96 -10.41
N ASP A 19 -9.82 -3.37 -9.27
CA ASP A 19 -8.84 -2.29 -9.28
C ASP A 19 -7.47 -2.82 -9.71
N SER A 20 -6.82 -2.09 -10.62
CA SER A 20 -5.47 -2.43 -11.04
C SER A 20 -4.45 -2.09 -9.96
N ARG A 21 -3.30 -2.75 -10.00
CA ARG A 21 -2.20 -2.43 -9.12
C ARG A 21 -1.72 -0.98 -9.28
N PRO A 22 -1.55 -0.46 -10.52
CA PRO A 22 -1.19 0.95 -10.69
C PRO A 22 -2.21 1.91 -10.09
N HIS A 23 -3.50 1.61 -10.18
CA HIS A 23 -4.55 2.45 -9.58
C HIS A 23 -4.41 2.49 -8.05
N THR A 24 -4.23 1.33 -7.43
CA THR A 24 -4.04 1.23 -5.98
C THR A 24 -2.76 1.95 -5.55
N LEU A 25 -1.68 1.77 -6.27
CA LEU A 25 -0.41 2.42 -5.96
C LEU A 25 -0.53 3.94 -6.06
N ALA A 26 -1.26 4.45 -7.05
CA ALA A 26 -1.48 5.89 -7.18
C ALA A 26 -2.21 6.47 -5.96
N ARG A 27 -3.19 5.75 -5.41
CA ARG A 27 -3.87 6.14 -4.18
C ARG A 27 -2.91 6.18 -2.99
N MET A 28 -2.05 5.17 -2.88
CA MET A 28 -1.05 5.12 -1.81
C MET A 28 -0.04 6.27 -1.93
N LEU A 29 0.43 6.55 -3.14
CA LEU A 29 1.36 7.65 -3.39
C LEU A 29 0.73 9.01 -3.03
N ALA A 30 -0.55 9.22 -3.35
CA ALA A 30 -1.25 10.46 -3.00
C ALA A 30 -1.30 10.65 -1.49
N LEU A 31 -1.59 9.59 -0.73
CA LEU A 31 -1.61 9.64 0.73
C LEU A 31 -0.20 9.86 1.31
N LEU A 32 0.81 9.22 0.74
CA LEU A 32 2.20 9.41 1.15
C LEU A 32 2.64 10.87 0.95
N GLU A 33 2.29 11.46 -0.19
CA GLU A 33 2.57 12.88 -0.46
C GLU A 33 1.88 13.80 0.54
N GLN A 34 0.63 13.51 0.85
CA GLN A 34 -0.13 14.28 1.84
C GLN A 34 0.54 14.22 3.22
N ALA A 35 0.95 13.01 3.62
CA ALA A 35 1.64 12.82 4.90
C ALA A 35 2.99 13.54 4.92
N ALA A 36 3.74 13.48 3.83
CA ALA A 36 5.03 14.16 3.71
C ALA A 36 4.87 15.68 3.84
N ARG A 37 3.86 16.25 3.20
CA ARG A 37 3.57 17.69 3.31
C ARG A 37 3.19 18.09 4.74
N ALA A 38 2.58 17.17 5.49
CA ALA A 38 2.26 17.40 6.90
C ALA A 38 3.44 17.17 7.84
N GLY A 39 4.60 16.78 7.30
CA GLY A 39 5.83 16.60 8.08
C GLY A 39 5.96 15.21 8.71
N ALA A 40 5.20 14.24 8.30
CA ALA A 40 5.32 12.89 8.84
C ALA A 40 6.65 12.25 8.47
N ARG A 41 7.26 11.56 9.42
CA ARG A 41 8.53 10.84 9.25
C ARG A 41 8.31 9.34 9.15
N LEU A 42 7.14 8.86 9.54
CA LEU A 42 6.72 7.47 9.43
C LEU A 42 5.27 7.45 8.97
N VAL A 43 5.00 6.66 7.94
CA VAL A 43 3.65 6.49 7.40
C VAL A 43 3.32 5.00 7.39
N VAL A 44 2.17 4.65 7.95
CA VAL A 44 1.70 3.27 8.03
C VAL A 44 0.44 3.13 7.19
N PHE A 45 0.44 2.15 6.29
CA PHE A 45 -0.69 1.80 5.44
C PHE A 45 -1.47 0.64 6.05
N PRO A 46 -2.73 0.40 5.61
CA PRO A 46 -3.51 -0.72 6.13
C PRO A 46 -2.92 -2.07 5.74
N GLU A 47 -3.32 -3.11 6.46
CA GLU A 47 -3.01 -4.49 6.09
C GLU A 47 -3.52 -4.78 4.67
N LEU A 48 -2.73 -5.53 3.89
CA LEU A 48 -3.05 -5.90 2.50
C LEU A 48 -3.33 -4.67 1.62
N ALA A 49 -2.52 -3.61 1.80
CA ALA A 49 -2.78 -2.32 1.16
C ALA A 49 -2.71 -2.38 -0.37
N PHE A 50 -1.92 -3.29 -0.95
CA PHE A 50 -1.72 -3.36 -2.39
C PHE A 50 -2.86 -4.05 -3.16
N THR A 51 -3.76 -4.74 -2.45
CA THR A 51 -4.78 -5.57 -3.08
C THR A 51 -6.14 -5.35 -2.44
N THR A 52 -7.19 -5.89 -3.07
CA THR A 52 -8.46 -6.11 -2.36
C THR A 52 -8.20 -7.03 -1.17
N PHE A 53 -9.06 -7.00 -0.18
CA PHE A 53 -8.98 -7.95 0.94
C PHE A 53 -9.41 -9.33 0.43
N PHE A 54 -8.46 -10.01 -0.24
CA PHE A 54 -8.75 -11.26 -0.94
C PHE A 54 -9.22 -12.41 -0.03
N PRO A 55 -8.90 -12.46 1.28
CA PRO A 55 -9.42 -13.54 2.13
C PRO A 55 -10.94 -13.60 2.23
N ARG A 56 -11.64 -12.51 1.87
CA ARG A 56 -13.11 -12.51 1.84
C ARG A 56 -13.68 -13.30 0.66
N TRP A 57 -12.83 -13.61 -0.34
CA TRP A 57 -13.25 -14.31 -1.56
C TRP A 57 -12.86 -15.78 -1.48
N PHE A 58 -13.74 -16.66 -2.01
CA PHE A 58 -13.37 -18.03 -2.25
C PHE A 58 -12.60 -18.08 -3.57
N VAL A 59 -11.31 -18.44 -3.49
CA VAL A 59 -10.43 -18.49 -4.65
C VAL A 59 -9.93 -19.93 -4.82
N PRO A 60 -10.62 -20.76 -5.64
CA PRO A 60 -10.25 -22.16 -5.78
C PRO A 60 -9.00 -22.39 -6.63
N ASP A 61 -8.66 -21.46 -7.52
CA ASP A 61 -7.49 -21.59 -8.39
C ASP A 61 -6.24 -21.02 -7.68
N PRO A 62 -5.23 -21.88 -7.37
CA PRO A 62 -4.01 -21.40 -6.72
C PRO A 62 -3.27 -20.33 -7.52
N ARG A 63 -3.38 -20.33 -8.85
CA ARG A 63 -2.72 -19.33 -9.70
C ARG A 63 -3.36 -17.95 -9.53
N GLU A 64 -4.68 -17.90 -9.38
CA GLU A 64 -5.36 -16.65 -9.08
C GLU A 64 -4.97 -16.14 -7.70
N LEU A 65 -4.91 -17.04 -6.72
CA LEU A 65 -4.50 -16.68 -5.36
C LEU A 65 -3.07 -16.13 -5.34
N ASP A 66 -2.16 -16.78 -6.07
CA ASP A 66 -0.76 -16.34 -6.14
C ASP A 66 -0.63 -14.93 -6.69
N GLY A 67 -1.56 -14.48 -7.52
CA GLY A 67 -1.56 -13.13 -8.07
C GLY A 67 -1.69 -12.02 -7.03
N TYR A 68 -2.16 -12.34 -5.82
CA TYR A 68 -2.27 -11.38 -4.73
C TYR A 68 -0.99 -11.25 -3.91
N PHE A 69 -0.01 -12.12 -4.12
CA PHE A 69 1.24 -12.11 -3.36
C PHE A 69 2.36 -11.47 -4.13
N GLU A 70 3.24 -10.78 -3.41
CA GLU A 70 4.47 -10.23 -3.98
C GLU A 70 5.59 -11.26 -3.84
N ARG A 71 6.32 -11.49 -4.94
CA ARG A 71 7.44 -12.44 -4.93
C ARG A 71 8.73 -11.82 -4.43
N ALA A 72 8.82 -10.50 -4.51
CA ALA A 72 9.96 -9.74 -4.04
C ALA A 72 9.49 -8.37 -3.57
N MET A 73 10.21 -7.79 -2.64
CA MET A 73 9.87 -6.46 -2.13
C MET A 73 11.18 -5.64 -1.98
N PRO A 74 11.34 -4.52 -2.70
CA PRO A 74 10.39 -4.00 -3.68
C PRO A 74 10.42 -4.74 -5.02
N ASN A 75 9.43 -4.48 -5.85
CA ASN A 75 9.34 -4.97 -7.22
C ASN A 75 8.85 -3.83 -8.12
N PRO A 76 8.82 -3.97 -9.46
CA PRO A 76 8.42 -2.87 -10.34
C PRO A 76 7.04 -2.29 -10.06
N ASN A 77 6.10 -3.10 -9.56
CA ASN A 77 4.75 -2.62 -9.27
C ASN A 77 4.71 -1.64 -8.10
N VAL A 78 5.59 -1.81 -7.12
CA VAL A 78 5.59 -1.02 -5.88
C VAL A 78 6.81 -0.11 -5.75
N GLN A 79 7.77 -0.23 -6.67
CA GLN A 79 9.01 0.55 -6.63
C GLN A 79 8.78 2.07 -6.48
N PRO A 80 7.79 2.68 -7.18
CA PRO A 80 7.57 4.12 -7.02
C PRO A 80 7.30 4.55 -5.59
N LEU A 81 6.62 3.70 -4.81
CA LEU A 81 6.35 4.00 -3.41
C LEU A 81 7.63 4.04 -2.58
N PHE A 82 8.52 3.05 -2.81
CA PHE A 82 9.81 3.01 -2.13
C PHE A 82 10.70 4.17 -2.53
N ASP A 83 10.71 4.53 -3.82
CA ASP A 83 11.51 5.67 -4.31
C ASP A 83 11.05 6.97 -3.63
N ARG A 84 9.74 7.17 -3.50
CA ARG A 84 9.20 8.38 -2.90
C ARG A 84 9.49 8.45 -1.39
N ALA A 85 9.58 7.30 -0.73
CA ALA A 85 9.78 7.23 0.72
C ALA A 85 11.22 7.57 1.16
N ARG A 86 12.15 7.69 0.23
CA ARG A 86 13.53 8.05 0.54
C ARG A 86 13.69 9.48 1.05
#